data_5d40d3648c24388deb6131c328e77d33
#
_entry.id   5d40d3648c24388deb6131c328e77d33
#
_cell.length_a   1.000
_cell.length_b   1.000
_cell.length_c   1.000
_cell.angle_alpha   90.00
_cell.angle_beta   90.00
_cell.angle_gamma   90.00
#
_symmetry.space_group_name_H-M   'P 1'
#
loop_
_entity.id
_entity.type
_entity.pdbx_description
1 polymer ?
#
loop_
_entity_poly.entity_id
_entity_poly.type
_entity_poly.pdbx_seq_one_letter_code
_entity_poly.pdbx_strand_id
1 'polypeptide(L)'
;MSSFKSPVDTAKTVSSIGGTKSSANVLNVILLSFLAGAYIAFGGLLAEVANAGMLAAGCPLGLSKFVFGAVFPVGLMLVVLAGSELFTGNVMYMVMGVLDGKASVGGLCKNWVLSWVFNFVGALFVAYVLAYMSGIATDPVIAAGATKVAAAKVGLSWDVALIRGIGCNWLVCLAVYLALASDDIIGKIFGIWFPIMAFVTIGFEHSVANMFFIPLGMFLGADGANWACLLYTSPSRRAYAASR
;
A
#
# COMPACT_ATOMS: atom_id res chain seq x y z
N MET A 1 -19.43 -22.80 16.86
CA MET A 1 -19.73 -21.45 16.32
C MET A 1 -19.13 -21.37 14.93
N SER A 2 -19.79 -20.72 13.98
CA SER A 2 -19.23 -20.54 12.64
C SER A 2 -18.00 -19.63 12.73
N SER A 3 -16.88 -20.03 12.13
CA SER A 3 -15.67 -19.19 11.99
C SER A 3 -15.77 -18.15 10.88
N PHE A 4 -16.95 -18.02 10.26
CA PHE A 4 -17.24 -17.16 9.14
C PHE A 4 -18.46 -16.29 9.41
N LYS A 5 -18.33 -14.98 9.19
CA LYS A 5 -19.43 -14.00 9.22
C LYS A 5 -20.10 -13.89 7.86
N SER A 6 -21.41 -13.76 7.84
CA SER A 6 -22.15 -13.48 6.60
C SER A 6 -21.67 -12.14 5.98
N PRO A 7 -21.86 -11.94 4.66
CA PRO A 7 -21.52 -10.65 4.04
C PRO A 7 -22.23 -9.46 4.71
N VAL A 8 -23.49 -9.64 5.14
CA VAL A 8 -24.24 -8.59 5.84
C VAL A 8 -23.63 -8.27 7.20
N ASP A 9 -23.23 -9.28 7.98
CA ASP A 9 -22.63 -9.06 9.30
C ASP A 9 -21.21 -8.49 9.18
N THR A 10 -20.49 -8.87 8.14
CA THR A 10 -19.19 -8.26 7.82
C THR A 10 -19.35 -6.78 7.49
N ALA A 11 -20.34 -6.39 6.67
CA ALA A 11 -20.63 -5.00 6.36
C ALA A 11 -20.98 -4.19 7.62
N LYS A 12 -21.80 -4.74 8.54
CA LYS A 12 -22.09 -4.11 9.83
C LYS A 12 -20.85 -3.92 10.69
N THR A 13 -19.93 -4.91 10.67
CA THR A 13 -18.64 -4.83 11.36
C THR A 13 -17.79 -3.71 10.80
N VAL A 14 -17.67 -3.60 9.46
CA VAL A 14 -16.92 -2.51 8.78
C VAL A 14 -17.46 -1.14 9.19
N SER A 15 -18.78 -0.96 9.13
CA SER A 15 -19.44 0.28 9.51
C SER A 15 -19.21 0.65 10.99
N SER A 16 -19.27 -0.34 11.89
CA SER A 16 -19.02 -0.14 13.32
C SER A 16 -17.58 0.30 13.58
N ILE A 17 -16.61 -0.31 12.90
CA ILE A 17 -15.20 0.09 12.97
C ILE A 17 -15.02 1.53 12.45
N GLY A 18 -15.73 1.93 11.40
CA GLY A 18 -15.77 3.31 10.91
C GLY A 18 -16.18 4.31 11.98
N GLY A 19 -17.20 3.99 12.77
CA GLY A 19 -17.62 4.79 13.92
C GLY A 19 -16.52 4.95 14.98
N THR A 20 -15.87 3.85 15.35
CA THR A 20 -14.75 3.87 16.30
C THR A 20 -13.58 4.72 15.79
N LYS A 21 -13.22 4.56 14.53
CA LYS A 21 -12.12 5.33 13.90
C LYS A 21 -12.45 6.84 13.79
N SER A 22 -13.70 7.19 13.56
CA SER A 22 -14.18 8.58 13.51
C SER A 22 -13.92 9.36 14.81
N SER A 23 -14.10 8.68 15.95
CA SER A 23 -13.95 9.23 17.29
C SER A 23 -12.56 8.99 17.92
N ALA A 24 -11.66 8.31 17.21
CA ALA A 24 -10.34 7.95 17.72
C ALA A 24 -9.50 9.18 18.11
N ASN A 25 -8.71 9.03 19.17
CA ASN A 25 -7.77 10.05 19.64
C ASN A 25 -6.72 10.33 18.57
N VAL A 26 -6.40 11.62 18.36
CA VAL A 26 -5.47 12.07 17.32
C VAL A 26 -4.09 11.45 17.46
N LEU A 27 -3.53 11.36 18.66
CA LEU A 27 -2.22 10.78 18.89
C LEU A 27 -2.19 9.28 18.53
N ASN A 28 -3.24 8.54 18.89
CA ASN A 28 -3.36 7.13 18.52
C ASN A 28 -3.42 6.96 16.99
N VAL A 29 -4.21 7.80 16.31
CA VAL A 29 -4.28 7.78 14.83
C VAL A 29 -2.91 8.06 14.22
N ILE A 30 -2.17 9.03 14.75
CA ILE A 30 -0.82 9.37 14.28
C ILE A 30 0.14 8.17 14.43
N LEU A 31 0.24 7.62 15.62
CA LEU A 31 1.15 6.50 15.90
C LEU A 31 0.81 5.25 15.09
N LEU A 32 -0.47 4.88 15.05
CA LEU A 32 -0.93 3.73 14.28
C LEU A 32 -0.81 3.95 12.76
N SER A 33 -0.92 5.18 12.29
CA SER A 33 -0.70 5.50 10.87
C SER A 33 0.78 5.43 10.50
N PHE A 34 1.69 5.90 11.36
CA PHE A 34 3.12 5.69 11.16
C PHE A 34 3.44 4.21 11.02
N LEU A 35 2.93 3.37 11.94
CA LEU A 35 3.13 1.92 11.89
C LEU A 35 2.56 1.31 10.61
N ALA A 36 1.38 1.74 10.15
CA ALA A 36 0.79 1.20 8.92
C ALA A 36 1.64 1.50 7.69
N GLY A 37 2.16 2.72 7.57
CA GLY A 37 3.10 3.08 6.50
C GLY A 37 4.38 2.25 6.54
N ALA A 38 4.95 2.06 7.72
CA ALA A 38 6.13 1.22 7.93
C ALA A 38 5.85 -0.25 7.57
N TYR A 39 4.69 -0.80 7.96
CA TYR A 39 4.32 -2.19 7.66
C TYR A 39 4.14 -2.43 6.14
N ILE A 40 3.48 -1.52 5.44
CA ILE A 40 3.38 -1.61 3.97
C ILE A 40 4.77 -1.50 3.33
N ALA A 41 5.63 -0.64 3.85
CA ALA A 41 7.00 -0.49 3.35
C ALA A 41 7.85 -1.75 3.61
N PHE A 42 7.67 -2.46 4.72
CA PHE A 42 8.30 -3.77 4.93
C PHE A 42 7.87 -4.80 3.87
N GLY A 43 6.57 -4.81 3.52
CA GLY A 43 6.09 -5.64 2.40
C GLY A 43 6.76 -5.25 1.08
N GLY A 44 6.94 -3.96 0.84
CA GLY A 44 7.65 -3.43 -0.33
C GLY A 44 9.13 -3.82 -0.35
N LEU A 45 9.83 -3.65 0.77
CA LEU A 45 11.24 -4.00 0.89
C LEU A 45 11.46 -5.51 0.70
N LEU A 46 10.61 -6.33 1.31
CA LEU A 46 10.66 -7.78 1.12
C LEU A 46 10.46 -8.15 -0.37
N ALA A 47 9.54 -7.50 -1.05
CA ALA A 47 9.28 -7.74 -2.46
C ALA A 47 10.46 -7.34 -3.35
N GLU A 48 11.12 -6.19 -3.07
CA GLU A 48 12.34 -5.78 -3.80
C GLU A 48 13.47 -6.80 -3.60
N VAL A 49 13.72 -7.23 -2.36
CA VAL A 49 14.79 -8.20 -2.06
C VAL A 49 14.48 -9.57 -2.67
N ALA A 50 13.26 -10.08 -2.52
CA ALA A 50 12.87 -11.40 -3.02
C ALA A 50 12.89 -11.49 -4.56
N ASN A 51 12.65 -10.37 -5.23
CA ASN A 51 12.64 -10.29 -6.71
C ASN A 51 13.97 -9.83 -7.30
N ALA A 52 14.95 -9.47 -6.46
CA ALA A 52 16.22 -8.93 -6.90
C ALA A 52 16.94 -9.87 -7.88
N GLY A 53 17.33 -9.33 -9.02
CA GLY A 53 18.07 -10.06 -10.03
C GLY A 53 17.30 -11.12 -10.84
N MET A 54 16.05 -11.44 -10.51
CA MET A 54 15.30 -12.52 -11.18
C MET A 54 15.23 -12.34 -12.70
N LEU A 55 14.87 -11.15 -13.17
CA LEU A 55 14.78 -10.88 -14.62
C LEU A 55 16.18 -10.91 -15.29
N ALA A 56 17.21 -10.42 -14.60
CA ALA A 56 18.59 -10.47 -15.10
C ALA A 56 19.10 -11.91 -15.19
N ALA A 57 18.64 -12.80 -14.31
CA ALA A 57 18.93 -14.23 -14.33
C ALA A 57 18.09 -15.02 -15.36
N GLY A 58 17.29 -14.35 -16.19
CA GLY A 58 16.47 -14.99 -17.22
C GLY A 58 15.13 -15.56 -16.75
N CYS A 59 14.70 -15.24 -15.51
CA CYS A 59 13.38 -15.67 -15.06
C CYS A 59 12.27 -15.06 -15.92
N PRO A 60 11.22 -15.83 -16.27
CA PRO A 60 10.08 -15.27 -16.98
C PRO A 60 9.42 -14.11 -16.22
N LEU A 61 8.98 -13.07 -16.94
CA LEU A 61 8.35 -11.89 -16.36
C LEU A 61 7.17 -12.24 -15.43
N GLY A 62 6.36 -13.22 -15.81
CA GLY A 62 5.21 -13.64 -14.99
C GLY A 62 5.65 -14.21 -13.64
N LEU A 63 6.73 -15.01 -13.61
CA LEU A 63 7.26 -15.56 -12.36
C LEU A 63 7.85 -14.47 -11.47
N SER A 64 8.64 -13.56 -12.04
CA SER A 64 9.18 -12.41 -11.32
C SER A 64 8.08 -11.56 -10.69
N LYS A 65 7.04 -11.19 -11.45
CA LYS A 65 5.87 -10.47 -10.92
C LYS A 65 5.11 -11.26 -9.86
N PHE A 66 4.96 -12.57 -10.04
CA PHE A 66 4.29 -13.42 -9.06
C PHE A 66 5.07 -13.47 -7.74
N VAL A 67 6.39 -13.66 -7.77
CA VAL A 67 7.22 -13.65 -6.54
C VAL A 67 7.10 -12.31 -5.82
N PHE A 68 7.23 -11.19 -6.55
CA PHE A 68 7.05 -9.85 -5.98
C PHE A 68 5.68 -9.70 -5.32
N GLY A 69 4.61 -10.13 -6.02
CA GLY A 69 3.25 -10.07 -5.52
C GLY A 69 2.95 -11.05 -4.37
N ALA A 70 3.57 -12.23 -4.36
CA ALA A 70 3.30 -13.26 -3.35
C ALA A 70 3.85 -12.91 -1.96
N VAL A 71 4.96 -12.17 -1.89
CA VAL A 71 5.59 -11.80 -0.60
C VAL A 71 5.10 -10.45 -0.05
N PHE A 72 4.65 -9.54 -0.92
CA PHE A 72 4.18 -8.21 -0.53
C PHE A 72 3.02 -8.22 0.50
N PRO A 73 2.07 -9.18 0.51
CA PRO A 73 0.93 -9.20 1.43
C PRO A 73 1.29 -9.19 2.92
N VAL A 74 2.54 -9.53 3.29
CA VAL A 74 3.00 -9.42 4.69
C VAL A 74 2.74 -8.02 5.24
N GLY A 75 2.86 -6.98 4.41
CA GLY A 75 2.59 -5.60 4.81
C GLY A 75 1.16 -5.41 5.31
N LEU A 76 0.15 -5.88 4.56
CA LEU A 76 -1.25 -5.75 5.00
C LEU A 76 -1.61 -6.75 6.11
N MET A 77 -0.96 -7.91 6.17
CA MET A 77 -1.11 -8.84 7.31
C MET A 77 -0.69 -8.14 8.61
N LEU A 78 0.45 -7.47 8.63
CA LEU A 78 0.91 -6.69 9.79
C LEU A 78 -0.08 -5.56 10.12
N VAL A 79 -0.57 -4.81 9.11
CA VAL A 79 -1.57 -3.76 9.32
C VAL A 79 -2.83 -4.27 10.01
N VAL A 80 -3.38 -5.39 9.56
CA VAL A 80 -4.68 -5.90 10.02
C VAL A 80 -4.54 -6.69 11.32
N LEU A 81 -3.51 -7.52 11.45
CA LEU A 81 -3.35 -8.44 12.59
C LEU A 81 -2.67 -7.77 13.79
N ALA A 82 -1.67 -6.93 13.57
CA ALA A 82 -1.06 -6.14 14.64
C ALA A 82 -1.84 -4.86 14.97
N GLY A 83 -2.75 -4.44 14.11
CA GLY A 83 -3.65 -3.30 14.33
C GLY A 83 -2.99 -1.96 14.02
N SER A 84 -3.37 -1.34 12.90
CA SER A 84 -2.85 -0.02 12.54
C SER A 84 -3.81 0.75 11.60
N GLU A 85 -3.51 2.03 11.33
CA GLU A 85 -4.36 2.96 10.60
C GLU A 85 -3.85 3.14 9.16
N LEU A 86 -4.24 2.24 8.27
CA LEU A 86 -3.87 2.30 6.86
C LEU A 86 -4.89 3.14 6.07
N PHE A 87 -4.44 4.20 5.41
CA PHE A 87 -5.28 5.09 4.61
C PHE A 87 -6.15 4.34 3.58
N THR A 88 -5.56 3.43 2.81
CA THR A 88 -6.25 2.69 1.74
C THR A 88 -7.31 1.70 2.25
N GLY A 89 -7.18 1.21 3.48
CA GLY A 89 -8.23 0.45 4.17
C GLY A 89 -9.27 1.37 4.84
N ASN A 90 -8.80 2.48 5.40
CA ASN A 90 -9.67 3.44 6.11
C ASN A 90 -10.69 4.10 5.17
N VAL A 91 -10.40 4.22 3.88
CA VAL A 91 -11.38 4.78 2.92
C VAL A 91 -12.68 3.97 2.91
N MET A 92 -12.63 2.65 3.01
CA MET A 92 -13.82 1.80 3.12
C MET A 92 -14.52 1.97 4.48
N TYR A 93 -13.77 1.85 5.59
CA TYR A 93 -14.34 1.95 6.93
C TYR A 93 -15.08 3.27 7.15
N MET A 94 -14.42 4.38 6.78
CA MET A 94 -14.95 5.71 7.04
C MET A 94 -16.18 6.02 6.19
N VAL A 95 -16.15 5.65 4.89
CA VAL A 95 -17.31 5.84 4.01
C VAL A 95 -18.50 5.02 4.48
N MET A 96 -18.30 3.74 4.78
CA MET A 96 -19.40 2.89 5.28
C MET A 96 -19.92 3.39 6.64
N GLY A 97 -19.04 3.86 7.52
CA GLY A 97 -19.43 4.46 8.80
C GLY A 97 -20.27 5.72 8.64
N VAL A 98 -19.93 6.59 7.67
CA VAL A 98 -20.70 7.82 7.37
C VAL A 98 -22.06 7.47 6.77
N LEU A 99 -22.11 6.57 5.79
CA LEU A 99 -23.35 6.16 5.15
C LEU A 99 -24.34 5.48 6.12
N ASP A 100 -23.83 4.79 7.14
CA ASP A 100 -24.61 4.13 8.21
C ASP A 100 -24.87 5.04 9.42
N GLY A 101 -24.50 6.32 9.35
CA GLY A 101 -24.70 7.31 10.42
C GLY A 101 -23.87 7.11 11.68
N LYS A 102 -22.87 6.21 11.67
CA LYS A 102 -22.00 5.90 12.81
C LYS A 102 -20.73 6.77 12.87
N ALA A 103 -20.35 7.38 11.76
CA ALA A 103 -19.20 8.26 11.65
C ALA A 103 -19.60 9.64 11.14
N SER A 104 -18.92 10.69 11.61
CA SER A 104 -19.10 12.03 11.08
C SER A 104 -18.20 12.30 9.87
N VAL A 105 -18.62 13.20 8.97
CA VAL A 105 -17.80 13.66 7.85
C VAL A 105 -16.50 14.33 8.35
N GLY A 106 -16.58 15.10 9.45
CA GLY A 106 -15.38 15.68 10.08
C GLY A 106 -14.41 14.61 10.59
N GLY A 107 -14.92 13.53 11.18
CA GLY A 107 -14.14 12.37 11.59
C GLY A 107 -13.50 11.65 10.40
N LEU A 108 -14.23 11.51 9.28
CA LEU A 108 -13.71 10.96 8.03
C LEU A 108 -12.54 11.81 7.51
N CYS A 109 -12.71 13.11 7.35
CA CYS A 109 -11.65 14.00 6.87
C CYS A 109 -10.43 13.98 7.79
N LYS A 110 -10.64 14.05 9.12
CA LYS A 110 -9.57 13.93 10.12
C LYS A 110 -8.79 12.63 9.95
N ASN A 111 -9.49 11.49 9.89
CA ASN A 111 -8.84 10.18 9.77
C ASN A 111 -8.08 10.06 8.45
N TRP A 112 -8.66 10.47 7.33
CA TRP A 112 -8.01 10.37 6.02
C TRP A 112 -6.75 11.22 5.93
N VAL A 113 -6.80 12.47 6.37
CA VAL A 113 -5.62 13.35 6.35
C VAL A 113 -4.51 12.80 7.23
N LEU A 114 -4.83 12.46 8.49
CA LEU A 114 -3.83 11.94 9.41
C LEU A 114 -3.24 10.61 8.93
N SER A 115 -4.08 9.67 8.49
CA SER A 115 -3.58 8.38 8.04
C SER A 115 -2.74 8.52 6.77
N TRP A 116 -3.11 9.36 5.82
CA TRP A 116 -2.32 9.59 4.61
C TRP A 116 -0.95 10.19 4.93
N VAL A 117 -0.92 11.27 5.73
CA VAL A 117 0.34 11.96 6.10
C VAL A 117 1.27 11.04 6.89
N PHE A 118 0.76 10.36 7.91
CA PHE A 118 1.62 9.55 8.78
C PHE A 118 1.93 8.16 8.20
N ASN A 119 1.13 7.63 7.27
CA ASN A 119 1.57 6.51 6.42
C ASN A 119 2.79 6.91 5.59
N PHE A 120 2.81 8.13 5.03
CA PHE A 120 3.97 8.63 4.31
C PHE A 120 5.22 8.71 5.21
N VAL A 121 5.09 9.27 6.42
CA VAL A 121 6.23 9.35 7.36
C VAL A 121 6.78 7.97 7.71
N GLY A 122 5.89 6.99 7.98
CA GLY A 122 6.28 5.62 8.29
C GLY A 122 6.95 4.90 7.11
N ALA A 123 6.40 5.05 5.91
CA ALA A 123 6.98 4.48 4.70
C ALA A 123 8.34 5.10 4.37
N LEU A 124 8.47 6.42 4.52
CA LEU A 124 9.73 7.15 4.31
C LEU A 124 10.81 6.72 5.32
N PHE A 125 10.44 6.50 6.59
CA PHE A 125 11.35 5.99 7.60
C PHE A 125 11.95 4.63 7.18
N VAL A 126 11.12 3.70 6.72
CA VAL A 126 11.62 2.40 6.24
C VAL A 126 12.47 2.56 4.98
N ALA A 127 12.05 3.38 4.02
CA ALA A 127 12.79 3.60 2.78
C ALA A 127 14.18 4.20 3.03
N TYR A 128 14.26 5.21 3.88
CA TYR A 128 15.53 5.92 4.13
C TYR A 128 16.39 5.21 5.18
N VAL A 129 15.84 4.95 6.37
CA VAL A 129 16.64 4.44 7.49
C VAL A 129 16.90 2.94 7.35
N LEU A 130 15.83 2.15 7.14
CA LEU A 130 15.94 0.69 7.21
C LEU A 130 16.33 0.04 5.88
N ALA A 131 16.06 0.67 4.73
CA ALA A 131 16.45 0.12 3.44
C ALA A 131 17.73 0.77 2.91
N TYR A 132 17.79 2.11 2.82
CA TYR A 132 18.92 2.83 2.22
C TYR A 132 20.12 2.93 3.18
N MET A 133 19.96 3.50 4.39
CA MET A 133 21.09 3.71 5.32
C MET A 133 21.64 2.41 5.90
N SER A 134 20.82 1.35 6.02
CA SER A 134 21.28 0.01 6.47
C SER A 134 22.16 -0.70 5.44
N GLY A 135 22.20 -0.21 4.20
CA GLY A 135 22.95 -0.85 3.13
C GLY A 135 22.20 -1.94 2.36
N ILE A 136 21.02 -2.38 2.82
CA ILE A 136 20.24 -3.44 2.15
C ILE A 136 19.89 -3.04 0.71
N ALA A 137 19.33 -1.85 0.53
CA ALA A 137 18.90 -1.41 -0.79
C ALA A 137 20.05 -0.88 -1.67
N THR A 138 21.23 -0.65 -1.11
CA THR A 138 22.42 -0.22 -1.89
C THR A 138 23.22 -1.37 -2.47
N ASP A 139 22.84 -2.64 -2.17
CA ASP A 139 23.34 -3.78 -2.93
C ASP A 139 23.04 -3.56 -4.43
N PRO A 140 24.04 -3.72 -5.33
CA PRO A 140 23.89 -3.37 -6.74
C PRO A 140 22.72 -4.07 -7.44
N VAL A 141 22.40 -5.32 -7.06
CA VAL A 141 21.31 -6.09 -7.68
C VAL A 141 19.94 -5.59 -7.19
N ILE A 142 19.84 -5.30 -5.88
CA ILE A 142 18.62 -4.76 -5.29
C ILE A 142 18.38 -3.33 -5.78
N ALA A 143 19.41 -2.49 -5.80
CA ALA A 143 19.34 -1.12 -6.28
C ALA A 143 18.87 -1.03 -7.73
N ALA A 144 19.37 -1.89 -8.60
CA ALA A 144 18.95 -1.96 -10.00
C ALA A 144 17.45 -2.35 -10.13
N GLY A 145 16.95 -3.23 -9.27
CA GLY A 145 15.53 -3.58 -9.19
C GLY A 145 14.68 -2.40 -8.72
N ALA A 146 15.03 -1.83 -7.58
CA ALA A 146 14.29 -0.74 -6.95
C ALA A 146 14.22 0.53 -7.80
N THR A 147 15.34 0.92 -8.45
CA THR A 147 15.34 2.06 -9.38
C THR A 147 14.45 1.81 -10.60
N LYS A 148 14.43 0.59 -11.13
CA LYS A 148 13.55 0.21 -12.24
C LYS A 148 12.07 0.25 -11.84
N VAL A 149 11.73 -0.23 -10.64
CA VAL A 149 10.37 -0.17 -10.09
C VAL A 149 9.93 1.28 -9.94
N ALA A 150 10.76 2.14 -9.33
CA ALA A 150 10.45 3.55 -9.15
C ALA A 150 10.28 4.27 -10.50
N ALA A 151 11.19 4.07 -11.45
CA ALA A 151 11.11 4.67 -12.79
C ALA A 151 9.83 4.26 -13.54
N ALA A 152 9.42 2.98 -13.44
CA ALA A 152 8.18 2.50 -14.04
C ALA A 152 6.94 3.20 -13.46
N LYS A 153 6.93 3.47 -12.14
CA LYS A 153 5.82 4.14 -11.45
C LYS A 153 5.70 5.62 -11.82
N VAL A 154 6.82 6.35 -11.83
CA VAL A 154 6.81 7.79 -12.18
C VAL A 154 6.65 8.04 -13.67
N GLY A 155 6.85 7.02 -14.50
CA GLY A 155 6.60 7.05 -15.94
C GLY A 155 5.14 6.89 -16.37
N LEU A 156 4.22 6.58 -15.43
CA LEU A 156 2.79 6.44 -15.74
C LEU A 156 2.15 7.80 -16.00
N SER A 157 1.24 7.87 -16.97
CA SER A 157 0.34 9.02 -17.12
C SER A 157 -0.68 9.06 -15.97
N TRP A 158 -1.21 10.25 -15.67
CA TRP A 158 -2.12 10.46 -14.54
C TRP A 158 -3.39 9.59 -14.64
N ASP A 159 -3.98 9.50 -15.82
CA ASP A 159 -5.17 8.69 -16.08
C ASP A 159 -4.91 7.19 -15.86
N VAL A 160 -3.78 6.68 -16.35
CA VAL A 160 -3.37 5.29 -16.15
C VAL A 160 -3.11 5.02 -14.65
N ALA A 161 -2.41 5.92 -13.97
CA ALA A 161 -2.15 5.79 -12.54
C ALA A 161 -3.45 5.81 -11.71
N LEU A 162 -4.39 6.70 -12.06
CA LEU A 162 -5.71 6.77 -11.41
C LEU A 162 -6.50 5.48 -11.59
N ILE A 163 -6.61 4.96 -12.82
CA ILE A 163 -7.35 3.72 -13.11
C ILE A 163 -6.70 2.54 -12.37
N ARG A 164 -5.38 2.44 -12.37
CA ARG A 164 -4.65 1.41 -11.61
C ARG A 164 -4.83 1.57 -10.11
N GLY A 165 -4.93 2.80 -9.61
CA GLY A 165 -5.22 3.12 -8.21
C GLY A 165 -6.62 2.66 -7.80
N ILE A 166 -7.64 2.86 -8.64
CA ILE A 166 -9.00 2.38 -8.40
C ILE A 166 -9.02 0.85 -8.31
N GLY A 167 -8.41 0.16 -9.28
CA GLY A 167 -8.34 -1.31 -9.28
C GLY A 167 -7.58 -1.85 -8.06
N CYS A 168 -6.48 -1.20 -7.68
CA CYS A 168 -5.73 -1.56 -6.48
C CYS A 168 -6.58 -1.41 -5.22
N ASN A 169 -7.16 -0.23 -5.02
CA ASN A 169 -7.89 0.03 -3.77
C ASN A 169 -9.15 -0.81 -3.64
N TRP A 170 -9.77 -1.21 -4.73
CA TRP A 170 -10.87 -2.19 -4.71
C TRP A 170 -10.39 -3.52 -4.11
N LEU A 171 -9.25 -4.06 -4.56
CA LEU A 171 -8.70 -5.30 -4.02
C LEU A 171 -8.18 -5.16 -2.58
N VAL A 172 -7.63 -4.00 -2.20
CA VAL A 172 -7.26 -3.73 -0.80
C VAL A 172 -8.48 -3.73 0.12
N CYS A 173 -9.56 -3.06 -0.27
CA CYS A 173 -10.81 -3.06 0.49
C CYS A 173 -11.39 -4.47 0.61
N LEU A 174 -11.35 -5.27 -0.47
CA LEU A 174 -11.79 -6.67 -0.43
C LEU A 174 -10.91 -7.52 0.49
N ALA A 175 -9.58 -7.32 0.49
CA ALA A 175 -8.67 -8.04 1.40
C ALA A 175 -9.03 -7.77 2.87
N VAL A 176 -9.27 -6.51 3.22
CA VAL A 176 -9.70 -6.12 4.57
C VAL A 176 -11.09 -6.70 4.89
N TYR A 177 -12.02 -6.64 3.95
CA TYR A 177 -13.37 -7.18 4.10
C TYR A 177 -13.36 -8.69 4.33
N LEU A 178 -12.58 -9.45 3.55
CA LEU A 178 -12.41 -10.89 3.72
C LEU A 178 -11.74 -11.24 5.06
N ALA A 179 -10.76 -10.46 5.48
CA ALA A 179 -10.15 -10.63 6.79
C ALA A 179 -11.13 -10.43 7.94
N LEU A 180 -12.08 -9.49 7.82
CA LEU A 180 -13.14 -9.27 8.81
C LEU A 180 -14.24 -10.33 8.78
N ALA A 181 -14.43 -11.00 7.65
CA ALA A 181 -15.36 -12.11 7.52
C ALA A 181 -14.89 -13.37 8.28
N SER A 182 -13.59 -13.51 8.55
CA SER A 182 -13.02 -14.60 9.33
C SER A 182 -12.78 -14.20 10.80
N ASP A 183 -13.09 -15.09 11.74
CA ASP A 183 -12.75 -14.94 13.15
C ASP A 183 -11.45 -15.68 13.56
N ASP A 184 -10.90 -16.45 12.63
CA ASP A 184 -9.65 -17.21 12.79
C ASP A 184 -8.48 -16.52 12.06
N ILE A 185 -7.27 -16.62 12.66
CA ILE A 185 -6.08 -15.92 12.15
C ILE A 185 -5.61 -16.46 10.78
N ILE A 186 -5.74 -17.76 10.55
CA ILE A 186 -5.33 -18.40 9.29
C ILE A 186 -6.26 -17.92 8.17
N GLY A 187 -7.58 -17.92 8.41
CA GLY A 187 -8.56 -17.38 7.49
C GLY A 187 -8.32 -15.91 7.17
N LYS A 188 -7.93 -15.09 8.15
CA LYS A 188 -7.54 -13.68 7.92
C LYS A 188 -6.32 -13.58 7.01
N ILE A 189 -5.29 -14.38 7.26
CA ILE A 189 -4.06 -14.40 6.44
C ILE A 189 -4.40 -14.70 4.98
N PHE A 190 -5.15 -15.78 4.72
CA PHE A 190 -5.55 -16.13 3.35
C PHE A 190 -6.50 -15.11 2.72
N GLY A 191 -7.43 -14.57 3.49
CA GLY A 191 -8.33 -13.49 3.03
C GLY A 191 -7.57 -12.23 2.60
N ILE A 192 -6.44 -11.94 3.22
CA ILE A 192 -5.55 -10.83 2.84
C ILE A 192 -4.65 -11.23 1.66
N TRP A 193 -4.06 -12.42 1.71
CA TRP A 193 -2.98 -12.81 0.80
C TRP A 193 -3.40 -12.79 -0.67
N PHE A 194 -4.52 -13.39 -1.00
CA PHE A 194 -4.95 -13.53 -2.40
C PHE A 194 -5.25 -12.20 -3.09
N PRO A 195 -6.08 -11.27 -2.54
CA PRO A 195 -6.37 -10.02 -3.23
C PRO A 195 -5.14 -9.09 -3.31
N ILE A 196 -4.28 -9.11 -2.28
CA ILE A 196 -3.07 -8.29 -2.27
C ILE A 196 -2.05 -8.82 -3.27
N MET A 197 -1.79 -10.13 -3.27
CA MET A 197 -0.94 -10.78 -4.27
C MET A 197 -1.44 -10.48 -5.69
N ALA A 198 -2.75 -10.56 -5.90
CA ALA A 198 -3.36 -10.32 -7.20
C ALA A 198 -3.08 -8.90 -7.71
N PHE A 199 -3.38 -7.84 -6.93
CA PHE A 199 -3.19 -6.48 -7.44
C PHE A 199 -1.72 -6.14 -7.69
N VAL A 200 -0.81 -6.65 -6.84
CA VAL A 200 0.63 -6.42 -7.00
C VAL A 200 1.16 -7.13 -8.25
N THR A 201 0.79 -8.40 -8.45
CA THR A 201 1.18 -9.19 -9.63
C THR A 201 0.64 -8.58 -10.93
N ILE A 202 -0.62 -8.10 -10.94
CA ILE A 202 -1.24 -7.42 -12.08
C ILE A 202 -0.49 -6.11 -12.41
N GLY A 203 0.03 -5.41 -11.39
CA GLY A 203 0.73 -4.13 -11.54
C GLY A 203 -0.19 -2.94 -11.34
N PHE A 204 -1.18 -3.04 -10.46
CA PHE A 204 -1.97 -1.90 -9.99
C PHE A 204 -1.17 -1.02 -9.04
N GLU A 205 -1.58 0.26 -8.91
CA GLU A 205 -0.85 1.27 -8.16
C GLU A 205 -1.44 1.50 -6.77
N HIS A 206 -0.63 1.24 -5.74
CA HIS A 206 -1.01 1.44 -4.34
C HIS A 206 -0.39 2.72 -3.79
N SER A 207 -1.21 3.70 -3.41
CA SER A 207 -0.72 5.02 -2.98
C SER A 207 0.29 4.94 -1.83
N VAL A 208 -0.01 4.18 -0.77
CA VAL A 208 0.90 4.05 0.39
C VAL A 208 2.15 3.23 0.04
N ALA A 209 2.06 2.22 -0.82
CA ALA A 209 3.26 1.50 -1.29
C ALA A 209 4.17 2.40 -2.12
N ASN A 210 3.60 3.31 -2.92
CA ASN A 210 4.37 4.30 -3.68
C ASN A 210 5.10 5.30 -2.77
N MET A 211 4.61 5.53 -1.55
CA MET A 211 5.31 6.30 -0.52
C MET A 211 6.61 5.64 -0.02
N PHE A 212 6.81 4.36 -0.33
CA PHE A 212 8.06 3.64 -0.13
C PHE A 212 8.87 3.54 -1.42
N PHE A 213 8.29 3.00 -2.51
CA PHE A 213 9.02 2.69 -3.74
C PHE A 213 9.62 3.93 -4.41
N ILE A 214 8.86 5.03 -4.50
CA ILE A 214 9.33 6.24 -5.17
C ILE A 214 10.46 6.91 -4.38
N PRO A 215 10.33 7.18 -3.05
CA PRO A 215 11.45 7.72 -2.27
C PRO A 215 12.68 6.81 -2.24
N LEU A 216 12.51 5.49 -2.14
CA LEU A 216 13.64 4.57 -2.21
C LEU A 216 14.37 4.71 -3.54
N GLY A 217 13.64 4.73 -4.66
CA GLY A 217 14.22 4.97 -5.98
C GLY A 217 14.93 6.32 -6.08
N MET A 218 14.37 7.39 -5.47
CA MET A 218 15.03 8.71 -5.41
C MET A 218 16.39 8.65 -4.67
N PHE A 219 16.44 7.97 -3.53
CA PHE A 219 17.70 7.80 -2.78
C PHE A 219 18.74 6.99 -3.55
N LEU A 220 18.27 6.07 -4.41
CA LEU A 220 19.13 5.23 -5.27
C LEU A 220 19.41 5.85 -6.65
N GLY A 221 18.93 7.08 -6.93
CA GLY A 221 19.18 7.79 -8.17
C GLY A 221 18.33 7.36 -9.36
N ALA A 222 17.10 6.89 -9.12
CA ALA A 222 16.18 6.50 -10.19
C ALA A 222 15.82 7.70 -11.09
N ASP A 223 15.93 7.52 -12.40
CA ASP A 223 15.60 8.54 -13.40
C ASP A 223 14.14 9.01 -13.30
N GLY A 224 13.96 10.34 -13.27
CA GLY A 224 12.65 10.98 -13.25
C GLY A 224 11.93 10.94 -11.90
N ALA A 225 12.42 10.17 -10.92
CA ALA A 225 11.82 10.12 -9.59
C ALA A 225 12.10 11.43 -8.83
N ASN A 226 11.03 12.05 -8.31
CA ASN A 226 11.13 13.27 -7.50
C ASN A 226 9.92 13.40 -6.57
N TRP A 227 9.99 14.33 -5.60
CA TRP A 227 8.94 14.51 -4.59
C TRP A 227 7.58 14.91 -5.17
N ALA A 228 7.54 15.60 -6.32
CA ALA A 228 6.30 15.94 -6.97
C ALA A 228 5.56 14.70 -7.50
N CYS A 229 6.28 13.62 -7.85
CA CYS A 229 5.68 12.36 -8.29
C CYS A 229 4.88 11.65 -7.21
N LEU A 230 5.14 11.94 -5.92
CA LEU A 230 4.36 11.40 -4.80
C LEU A 230 2.99 12.06 -4.66
N LEU A 231 2.92 13.37 -4.92
CA LEU A 231 1.69 14.15 -4.84
C LEU A 231 0.85 14.01 -6.11
N TYR A 232 1.55 13.86 -7.23
CA TYR A 232 0.96 13.67 -8.55
C TYR A 232 1.66 12.46 -9.17
N THR A 233 0.97 11.38 -9.38
CA THR A 233 1.32 10.45 -10.45
C THR A 233 1.12 11.19 -11.78
N SER A 234 1.83 12.33 -11.93
CA SER A 234 1.66 13.27 -13.01
C SER A 234 2.61 12.93 -14.15
N PRO A 235 2.20 13.02 -15.42
CA PRO A 235 3.08 12.80 -16.54
C PRO A 235 4.27 13.75 -16.43
N SER A 236 5.49 13.19 -16.40
CA SER A 236 6.69 14.00 -16.42
C SER A 236 6.63 14.89 -17.66
N ARG A 237 7.03 16.17 -17.56
CA ARG A 237 7.10 17.12 -18.69
C ARG A 237 7.95 16.60 -19.86
N ARG A 238 8.67 15.50 -19.70
CA ARG A 238 9.46 14.85 -20.76
C ARG A 238 8.60 14.17 -21.85
N ALA A 239 7.40 13.68 -21.50
CA ALA A 239 6.48 13.15 -22.53
C ALA A 239 5.97 14.24 -23.48
N TYR A 240 5.93 15.50 -23.04
CA TYR A 240 5.53 16.65 -23.86
C TYR A 240 6.67 17.19 -24.75
N ALA A 241 7.93 16.93 -24.39
CA ALA A 241 9.08 17.39 -25.16
C ALA A 241 9.50 16.40 -26.27
N ALA A 242 9.06 15.15 -26.21
CA ALA A 242 9.34 14.12 -27.23
C ALA A 242 8.28 14.05 -28.33
N SER A 243 7.19 14.84 -28.25
CA SER A 243 6.11 14.91 -29.24
C SER A 243 6.11 16.21 -30.08
N ARG A 244 7.23 16.97 -30.08
CA ARG A 244 7.44 18.13 -30.96
C ARG A 244 8.64 17.91 -31.86
#